data_34f187fe48923cb8204e0c6d957ac1ff
#
_entry.id   34f187fe48923cb8204e0c6d957ac1ff
#
_cell.length_a   1.000
_cell.length_b   1.000
_cell.length_c   1.000
_cell.angle_alpha   90.00
_cell.angle_beta   90.00
_cell.angle_gamma   90.00
#
_symmetry.space_group_name_H-M   'P 1'
#
loop_
_entity.id
_entity.type
_entity.pdbx_description
1 polymer ?
#
loop_
_entity_poly.entity_id
_entity_poly.type
_entity_poly.pdbx_seq_one_letter_code
_entity_poly.pdbx_strand_id
1 'polypeptide(L)'
;MKSIGKNMANKPIVVFDIARSDKYLYLRYFVKGHSIKACFDKDDSSVHKDSCVEFFMKKENEDTYMNFEFNCIGTCDAARRISRTEKTSLTPEEYESIKRHTSLERKAFKEKTGIYEWELLVAIPLTVMGLDSKAMPEKILGNFYKCADETEYPHFVSWNPIDLPEPNFHCPDFFGEYTSKSTNKFRISSFLN
;
A
#
# COMPACT_ATOMS: atom_id res chain seq x y z
N MET A 1 -2.76 -11.55 -17.77
CA MET A 1 -1.96 -11.04 -16.66
C MET A 1 -0.71 -11.90 -16.46
N LYS A 2 0.49 -11.33 -16.57
CA LYS A 2 1.74 -12.05 -16.34
C LYS A 2 2.17 -11.80 -14.90
N SER A 3 2.06 -12.80 -14.02
CA SER A 3 2.74 -12.75 -12.73
C SER A 3 4.22 -12.93 -12.97
N ILE A 4 5.02 -11.93 -12.67
CA ILE A 4 6.48 -12.02 -12.72
C ILE A 4 6.93 -12.56 -11.36
N GLY A 5 6.80 -13.86 -11.19
CA GLY A 5 7.31 -14.59 -10.05
C GLY A 5 7.27 -16.08 -10.34
N LYS A 6 8.39 -16.73 -10.26
CA LYS A 6 8.64 -18.13 -10.70
C LYS A 6 7.86 -19.21 -9.93
N ASN A 7 6.95 -18.86 -9.00
CA ASN A 7 6.22 -19.88 -8.22
C ASN A 7 4.80 -19.43 -7.87
N MET A 8 3.84 -19.78 -8.73
CA MET A 8 2.41 -19.50 -8.51
C MET A 8 1.84 -20.16 -7.24
N ALA A 9 2.50 -21.19 -6.71
CA ALA A 9 2.02 -21.96 -5.55
C ALA A 9 2.06 -21.17 -4.22
N ASN A 10 2.87 -20.11 -4.12
CA ASN A 10 3.09 -19.34 -2.88
C ASN A 10 2.56 -17.91 -2.96
N LYS A 11 1.63 -17.65 -3.87
CA LYS A 11 1.04 -16.33 -4.05
C LYS A 11 0.20 -15.94 -2.82
N PRO A 12 0.39 -14.75 -2.22
CA PRO A 12 -0.41 -14.33 -1.10
C PRO A 12 -1.85 -14.05 -1.52
N ILE A 13 -2.78 -14.27 -0.60
CA ILE A 13 -4.14 -13.76 -0.71
C ILE A 13 -4.16 -12.40 -0.01
N VAL A 14 -4.64 -11.38 -0.72
CA VAL A 14 -4.80 -10.04 -0.18
C VAL A 14 -6.20 -9.54 -0.47
N VAL A 15 -6.86 -9.04 0.56
CA VAL A 15 -8.15 -8.37 0.46
C VAL A 15 -8.00 -7.02 1.14
N PHE A 16 -8.62 -5.99 0.60
CA PHE A 16 -8.65 -4.69 1.26
C PHE A 16 -10.03 -4.06 1.22
N ASP A 17 -10.31 -3.27 2.24
CA ASP A 17 -11.46 -2.36 2.31
C ASP A 17 -10.95 -0.92 2.26
N ILE A 18 -11.68 -0.04 1.59
CA ILE A 18 -11.43 1.40 1.57
C ILE A 18 -12.67 2.14 2.05
N ALA A 19 -12.48 3.16 2.89
CA ALA A 19 -13.54 4.04 3.34
C ALA A 19 -13.00 5.46 3.55
N ARG A 20 -13.87 6.44 3.59
CA ARG A 20 -13.50 7.85 3.80
C ARG A 20 -14.42 8.51 4.85
N SER A 21 -13.83 9.40 5.64
CA SER A 21 -14.52 10.44 6.39
C SER A 21 -14.13 11.83 5.88
N ASP A 22 -14.60 12.88 6.55
CA ASP A 22 -14.19 14.26 6.25
C ASP A 22 -12.74 14.58 6.61
N LYS A 23 -12.06 13.68 7.34
CA LYS A 23 -10.68 13.90 7.80
C LYS A 23 -9.69 12.86 7.29
N TYR A 24 -10.14 11.64 7.06
CA TYR A 24 -9.26 10.50 6.82
C TYR A 24 -9.74 9.63 5.66
N LEU A 25 -8.78 9.09 4.91
CA LEU A 25 -8.95 7.88 4.13
C LEU A 25 -8.58 6.70 5.02
N TYR A 26 -9.43 5.67 5.06
CA TYR A 26 -9.20 4.43 5.80
C TYR A 26 -8.93 3.30 4.82
N LEU A 27 -7.87 2.55 5.08
CA LEU A 27 -7.54 1.32 4.36
C LEU A 27 -7.40 0.20 5.37
N ARG A 28 -8.06 -0.92 5.14
CA ARG A 28 -7.91 -2.13 5.94
C ARG A 28 -7.49 -3.26 5.04
N TYR A 29 -6.35 -3.84 5.33
CA TYR A 29 -5.79 -4.97 4.60
C TYR A 29 -5.91 -6.25 5.41
N PHE A 30 -6.25 -7.34 4.70
CA PHE A 30 -6.24 -8.71 5.20
C PHE A 30 -5.29 -9.50 4.31
N VAL A 31 -4.26 -10.06 4.88
CA VAL A 31 -3.21 -10.75 4.14
C VAL A 31 -3.03 -12.16 4.69
N LYS A 32 -2.94 -13.13 3.78
CA LYS A 32 -2.53 -14.51 4.06
C LYS A 32 -1.40 -14.89 3.13
N GLY A 33 -0.27 -15.32 3.68
CA GLY A 33 0.93 -15.64 2.91
C GLY A 33 1.72 -16.78 3.53
N HIS A 34 2.78 -17.21 2.82
CA HIS A 34 3.62 -18.35 3.19
C HIS A 34 4.87 -17.97 3.98
N SER A 35 5.09 -16.69 4.19
CA SER A 35 6.08 -16.17 5.14
C SER A 35 5.63 -14.81 5.68
N ILE A 36 6.23 -14.40 6.80
CA ILE A 36 6.03 -13.10 7.39
C ILE A 36 7.35 -12.54 7.90
N LYS A 37 7.61 -11.27 7.60
CA LYS A 37 8.84 -10.55 7.95
C LYS A 37 8.53 -9.10 8.30
N ALA A 38 9.18 -8.58 9.36
CA ALA A 38 9.16 -7.17 9.73
C ALA A 38 10.49 -6.79 10.41
N CYS A 39 11.49 -6.49 9.62
CA CYS A 39 12.81 -6.09 10.11
C CYS A 39 12.92 -4.58 10.32
N PHE A 40 12.09 -3.79 9.64
CA PHE A 40 12.07 -2.34 9.72
C PHE A 40 10.99 -1.88 10.72
N ASP A 41 11.38 -1.16 11.79
CA ASP A 41 10.49 -0.67 12.83
C ASP A 41 10.50 0.86 12.99
N LYS A 42 11.23 1.56 12.10
CA LYS A 42 11.27 3.02 12.00
C LYS A 42 10.68 3.49 10.68
N ASP A 43 9.85 4.50 10.74
CA ASP A 43 9.29 5.13 9.55
C ASP A 43 10.40 5.70 8.64
N ASP A 44 10.10 5.96 7.37
CA ASP A 44 11.05 6.37 6.33
C ASP A 44 12.16 5.34 6.10
N SER A 45 11.80 4.07 6.07
CA SER A 45 12.73 2.96 5.85
C SER A 45 12.22 2.01 4.75
N SER A 46 13.07 1.08 4.31
CA SER A 46 12.77 0.19 3.17
C SER A 46 11.75 -0.92 3.51
N VAL A 47 10.55 -0.55 3.94
CA VAL A 47 9.49 -1.49 4.38
C VAL A 47 9.02 -2.46 3.28
N HIS A 48 9.22 -2.13 1.99
CA HIS A 48 8.95 -3.01 0.85
C HIS A 48 9.75 -4.32 0.88
N LYS A 49 10.87 -4.36 1.60
CA LYS A 49 11.69 -5.55 1.81
C LYS A 49 11.11 -6.53 2.83
N ASP A 50 10.13 -6.09 3.60
CA ASP A 50 9.35 -6.88 4.56
C ASP A 50 8.06 -7.40 3.93
N SER A 51 7.18 -8.02 4.74
CA SER A 51 5.80 -8.31 4.33
C SER A 51 5.01 -7.02 4.25
N CYS A 52 4.91 -6.42 3.06
CA CYS A 52 4.47 -5.06 2.82
C CYS A 52 3.16 -5.00 2.02
N VAL A 53 2.29 -4.05 2.34
CA VAL A 53 1.14 -3.63 1.54
C VAL A 53 1.27 -2.14 1.23
N GLU A 54 0.81 -1.73 0.05
CA GLU A 54 1.03 -0.38 -0.42
C GLU A 54 -0.24 0.22 -1.04
N PHE A 55 -0.33 1.53 -0.97
CA PHE A 55 -1.33 2.34 -1.66
C PHE A 55 -0.63 3.53 -2.31
N PHE A 56 -0.74 3.62 -3.63
CA PHE A 56 -0.24 4.76 -4.40
C PHE A 56 -1.42 5.52 -4.98
N MET A 57 -1.34 6.84 -5.00
CA MET A 57 -2.41 7.68 -5.50
C MET A 57 -1.90 8.95 -6.16
N LYS A 58 -2.67 9.45 -7.14
CA LYS A 58 -2.50 10.80 -7.71
C LYS A 58 -3.86 11.44 -7.97
N LYS A 59 -3.91 12.76 -7.96
CA LYS A 59 -5.07 13.50 -8.49
C LYS A 59 -5.03 13.48 -10.02
N GLU A 60 -6.18 13.46 -10.65
CA GLU A 60 -6.31 13.24 -12.11
C GLU A 60 -5.41 14.16 -12.97
N ASN A 61 -5.28 15.44 -12.58
CA ASN A 61 -4.57 16.46 -13.36
C ASN A 61 -3.19 16.83 -12.78
N GLU A 62 -2.60 16.00 -11.94
CA GLU A 62 -1.27 16.24 -11.37
C GLU A 62 -0.25 15.26 -11.96
N ASP A 63 0.97 15.73 -12.22
CA ASP A 63 2.08 14.86 -12.65
C ASP A 63 2.71 14.13 -11.44
N THR A 64 2.53 14.69 -10.25
CA THR A 64 3.04 14.10 -9.01
C THR A 64 2.06 13.05 -8.46
N TYR A 65 2.61 12.07 -7.76
CA TYR A 65 1.85 11.04 -7.05
C TYR A 65 2.40 10.84 -5.65
N MET A 66 1.64 10.14 -4.82
CA MET A 66 2.09 9.73 -3.49
C MET A 66 2.13 8.22 -3.38
N ASN A 67 3.13 7.70 -2.67
CA ASN A 67 3.15 6.33 -2.18
C ASN A 67 2.98 6.30 -0.67
N PHE A 68 2.30 5.26 -0.19
CA PHE A 68 2.18 4.88 1.21
C PHE A 68 2.43 3.38 1.28
N GLU A 69 3.54 2.99 1.88
CA GLU A 69 4.00 1.61 2.01
C GLU A 69 4.01 1.25 3.49
N PHE A 70 3.47 0.10 3.85
CA PHE A 70 3.36 -0.33 5.25
C PHE A 70 3.77 -1.79 5.37
N ASN A 71 4.72 -2.09 6.25
CA ASN A 71 4.96 -3.48 6.59
C ASN A 71 3.88 -4.02 7.55
N CYS A 72 3.92 -5.31 7.82
CA CYS A 72 2.88 -5.99 8.60
C CYS A 72 2.78 -5.55 10.09
N ILE A 73 3.78 -4.85 10.63
CA ILE A 73 3.72 -4.24 11.96
C ILE A 73 3.33 -2.76 11.93
N GLY A 74 3.04 -2.20 10.73
CA GLY A 74 2.59 -0.83 10.55
C GLY A 74 3.68 0.22 10.48
N THR A 75 4.94 -0.15 10.29
CA THR A 75 6.00 0.79 9.91
C THR A 75 5.74 1.31 8.52
N CYS A 76 5.96 2.60 8.28
CA CYS A 76 5.56 3.30 7.07
C CYS A 76 6.75 3.93 6.33
N ASP A 77 6.82 3.75 5.00
CA ASP A 77 7.53 4.65 4.08
C ASP A 77 6.48 5.38 3.22
N ALA A 78 6.54 6.69 3.19
CA ALA A 78 5.64 7.48 2.37
C ALA A 78 6.32 8.75 1.85
N ALA A 79 5.99 9.09 0.60
CA ALA A 79 6.61 10.23 -0.06
C ALA A 79 5.68 10.84 -1.12
N ARG A 80 5.95 12.11 -1.42
CA ARG A 80 5.50 12.81 -2.62
C ARG A 80 6.52 12.57 -3.71
N ARG A 81 6.07 12.17 -4.90
CA ARG A 81 6.96 11.69 -5.97
C ARG A 81 6.66 12.37 -7.30
N ILE A 82 7.73 12.66 -8.03
CA ILE A 82 7.72 12.98 -9.46
C ILE A 82 8.04 11.69 -10.24
N SER A 83 8.95 10.87 -9.71
CA SER A 83 9.35 9.60 -10.31
C SER A 83 9.71 8.57 -9.23
N ARG A 84 10.15 7.38 -9.64
CA ARG A 84 10.65 6.36 -8.72
C ARG A 84 11.82 6.84 -7.87
N THR A 85 12.70 7.66 -8.42
CA THR A 85 13.94 8.12 -7.77
C THR A 85 13.83 9.54 -7.23
N GLU A 86 12.94 10.36 -7.77
CA GLU A 86 12.74 11.74 -7.33
C GLU A 86 11.57 11.82 -6.37
N LYS A 87 11.88 11.94 -5.09
CA LYS A 87 10.90 11.92 -4.00
C LYS A 87 11.22 12.95 -2.92
N THR A 88 10.18 13.36 -2.22
CA THR A 88 10.25 14.07 -0.93
C THR A 88 9.49 13.25 0.10
N SER A 89 10.19 12.72 1.09
CA SER A 89 9.57 11.97 2.21
C SER A 89 8.61 12.87 3.00
N LEU A 90 7.69 12.26 3.71
CA LEU A 90 6.83 12.97 4.68
C LEU A 90 7.66 13.52 5.82
N THR A 91 7.16 14.58 6.48
CA THR A 91 7.77 15.07 7.72
C THR A 91 7.48 14.11 8.88
N PRO A 92 8.25 14.15 9.99
CA PRO A 92 7.95 13.36 11.18
C PRO A 92 6.52 13.54 11.69
N GLU A 93 6.00 14.79 11.68
CA GLU A 93 4.64 15.11 12.12
C GLU A 93 3.58 14.51 11.18
N GLU A 94 3.85 14.47 9.87
CA GLU A 94 2.97 13.82 8.91
C GLU A 94 2.95 12.30 9.15
N TYR A 95 4.10 11.65 9.38
CA TYR A 95 4.16 10.23 9.75
C TYR A 95 3.37 9.92 11.03
N GLU A 96 3.52 10.73 12.07
CA GLU A 96 2.78 10.59 13.34
C GLU A 96 1.27 10.75 13.16
N SER A 97 0.83 11.60 12.23
CA SER A 97 -0.58 11.85 11.95
C SER A 97 -1.29 10.65 11.30
N ILE A 98 -0.54 9.75 10.62
CA ILE A 98 -1.06 8.52 10.03
C ILE A 98 -1.30 7.50 11.14
N LYS A 99 -2.56 7.22 11.45
CA LYS A 99 -2.93 6.23 12.46
C LYS A 99 -2.84 4.82 11.89
N ARG A 100 -2.24 3.91 12.66
CA ARG A 100 -1.97 2.54 12.22
C ARG A 100 -2.28 1.55 13.33
N HIS A 101 -3.06 0.54 13.01
CA HIS A 101 -3.38 -0.57 13.90
C HIS A 101 -3.14 -1.88 13.16
N THR A 102 -2.32 -2.75 13.71
CA THR A 102 -2.02 -4.08 13.18
C THR A 102 -2.52 -5.17 14.14
N SER A 103 -2.86 -6.34 13.61
CA SER A 103 -3.17 -7.52 14.41
C SER A 103 -1.94 -8.15 15.08
N LEU A 104 -0.75 -7.68 14.75
CA LEU A 104 0.53 -8.16 15.28
C LEU A 104 1.06 -7.23 16.36
N GLU A 105 2.01 -7.72 17.16
CA GLU A 105 2.79 -6.86 18.04
C GLU A 105 3.65 -5.90 17.19
N ARG A 106 3.67 -4.61 17.55
CA ARG A 106 4.50 -3.59 16.86
C ARG A 106 5.96 -3.67 17.31
N LYS A 107 6.61 -4.76 16.92
CA LYS A 107 8.00 -5.05 17.24
C LYS A 107 8.65 -5.76 16.06
N ALA A 108 9.86 -5.33 15.70
CA ALA A 108 10.61 -5.95 14.61
C ALA A 108 10.90 -7.43 14.89
N PHE A 109 10.83 -8.24 13.84
CA PHE A 109 11.16 -9.66 13.88
C PHE A 109 11.75 -10.13 12.55
N LYS A 110 12.61 -11.17 12.63
CA LYS A 110 13.17 -11.84 11.46
C LYS A 110 12.08 -12.67 10.77
N GLU A 111 12.31 -12.96 9.49
CA GLU A 111 11.38 -13.80 8.73
C GLU A 111 11.05 -15.12 9.42
N LYS A 112 9.78 -15.47 9.32
CA LYS A 112 9.24 -16.76 9.73
C LYS A 112 8.52 -17.37 8.52
N THR A 113 8.84 -18.61 8.18
CA THR A 113 8.18 -19.37 7.12
C THR A 113 7.02 -20.18 7.67
N GLY A 114 5.95 -20.32 6.89
CA GLY A 114 4.70 -20.95 7.29
C GLY A 114 3.50 -20.13 6.80
N ILE A 115 2.31 -20.59 7.08
CA ILE A 115 1.09 -19.85 6.73
C ILE A 115 0.80 -18.84 7.84
N TYR A 116 0.81 -17.57 7.47
CA TYR A 116 0.52 -16.45 8.37
C TYR A 116 -0.63 -15.60 7.84
N GLU A 117 -1.48 -15.18 8.75
CA GLU A 117 -2.54 -14.20 8.50
C GLU A 117 -2.29 -12.97 9.35
N TRP A 118 -2.48 -11.80 8.78
CA TRP A 118 -2.36 -10.53 9.49
C TRP A 118 -3.29 -9.48 8.89
N GLU A 119 -3.63 -8.51 9.71
CA GLU A 119 -4.47 -7.38 9.34
C GLU A 119 -3.74 -6.08 9.65
N LEU A 120 -3.98 -5.08 8.82
CA LEU A 120 -3.51 -3.72 9.03
C LEU A 120 -4.64 -2.73 8.69
N LEU A 121 -5.00 -1.89 9.66
CA LEU A 121 -5.87 -0.75 9.46
C LEU A 121 -5.03 0.52 9.53
N VAL A 122 -5.12 1.36 8.50
CA VAL A 122 -4.50 2.68 8.46
C VAL A 122 -5.55 3.76 8.24
N ALA A 123 -5.35 4.93 8.87
CA ALA A 123 -6.13 6.12 8.62
C ALA A 123 -5.16 7.24 8.22
N ILE A 124 -5.18 7.60 6.94
CA ILE A 124 -4.31 8.62 6.34
C ILE A 124 -5.08 9.94 6.33
N PRO A 125 -4.58 11.02 6.97
CA PRO A 125 -5.24 12.31 6.88
C PRO A 125 -5.35 12.78 5.43
N LEU A 126 -6.52 13.29 5.04
CA LEU A 126 -6.72 13.83 3.68
C LEU A 126 -5.73 14.96 3.37
N THR A 127 -5.38 15.77 4.37
CA THR A 127 -4.41 16.86 4.25
C THR A 127 -3.00 16.37 3.89
N VAL A 128 -2.55 15.22 4.43
CA VAL A 128 -1.27 14.59 4.06
C VAL A 128 -1.29 14.17 2.59
N MET A 129 -2.44 13.72 2.10
CA MET A 129 -2.66 13.36 0.69
C MET A 129 -2.86 14.58 -0.23
N GLY A 130 -2.81 15.80 0.30
CA GLY A 130 -3.11 17.01 -0.45
C GLY A 130 -4.57 17.13 -0.89
N LEU A 131 -5.48 16.49 -0.15
CA LEU A 131 -6.92 16.49 -0.41
C LEU A 131 -7.66 17.39 0.58
N ASP A 132 -8.66 18.10 0.07
CA ASP A 132 -9.60 18.90 0.88
C ASP A 132 -10.98 18.24 0.86
N SER A 133 -11.51 17.92 2.03
CA SER A 133 -12.84 17.29 2.16
C SER A 133 -13.98 18.15 1.59
N LYS A 134 -13.80 19.48 1.55
CA LYS A 134 -14.77 20.43 1.00
C LYS A 134 -14.67 20.59 -0.50
N ALA A 135 -13.52 20.21 -1.09
CA ALA A 135 -13.22 20.33 -2.51
C ALA A 135 -12.58 19.02 -3.04
N MET A 136 -13.19 17.90 -2.73
CA MET A 136 -12.71 16.59 -3.18
C MET A 136 -12.74 16.50 -4.72
N PRO A 137 -11.66 16.04 -5.36
CA PRO A 137 -11.67 15.76 -6.78
C PRO A 137 -12.73 14.69 -7.10
N GLU A 138 -13.33 14.78 -8.28
CA GLU A 138 -14.31 13.76 -8.73
C GLU A 138 -13.67 12.39 -8.84
N LYS A 139 -12.43 12.36 -9.32
CA LYS A 139 -11.65 11.15 -9.53
C LYS A 139 -10.31 11.23 -8.82
N ILE A 140 -9.91 10.13 -8.28
CA ILE A 140 -8.56 9.87 -7.78
C ILE A 140 -8.07 8.64 -8.52
N LEU A 141 -6.86 8.70 -9.03
CA LEU A 141 -6.17 7.57 -9.62
C LEU A 141 -5.32 6.90 -8.57
N GLY A 142 -5.28 5.59 -8.54
CA GLY A 142 -4.45 4.88 -7.57
C GLY A 142 -4.33 3.40 -7.85
N ASN A 143 -3.43 2.76 -7.14
CA ASN A 143 -3.27 1.32 -7.18
C ASN A 143 -2.90 0.80 -5.80
N PHE A 144 -3.17 -0.47 -5.57
CA PHE A 144 -2.86 -1.17 -4.32
C PHE A 144 -1.92 -2.31 -4.64
N TYR A 145 -0.95 -2.52 -3.75
CA TYR A 145 0.10 -3.50 -3.99
C TYR A 145 0.35 -4.36 -2.77
N LYS A 146 0.91 -5.52 -3.02
CA LYS A 146 1.51 -6.40 -2.03
C LYS A 146 2.86 -6.83 -2.53
N CYS A 147 3.88 -6.58 -1.74
CA CYS A 147 5.23 -7.03 -2.02
C CYS A 147 5.89 -7.68 -0.80
N ALA A 148 7.02 -8.29 -1.04
CA ALA A 148 7.91 -8.87 -0.05
C ALA A 148 9.25 -9.15 -0.71
N ASP A 149 10.01 -8.09 -1.01
CA ASP A 149 11.16 -8.15 -1.92
C ASP A 149 12.29 -9.04 -1.41
N GLU A 150 12.53 -9.03 -0.11
CA GLU A 150 13.63 -9.78 0.52
C GLU A 150 13.10 -10.85 1.50
N THR A 151 12.12 -11.63 1.06
CA THR A 151 11.62 -12.79 1.79
C THR A 151 11.93 -14.09 1.07
N GLU A 152 11.74 -15.24 1.72
CA GLU A 152 11.90 -16.57 1.14
C GLU A 152 11.01 -16.76 -0.11
N TYR A 153 9.85 -16.10 -0.14
CA TYR A 153 8.90 -16.14 -1.26
C TYR A 153 8.66 -14.72 -1.82
N PRO A 154 9.64 -14.13 -2.54
CA PRO A 154 9.49 -12.78 -3.10
C PRO A 154 8.31 -12.73 -4.07
N HIS A 155 7.49 -11.69 -3.93
CA HIS A 155 6.34 -11.50 -4.80
C HIS A 155 5.98 -10.04 -4.98
N PHE A 156 5.34 -9.75 -6.13
CA PHE A 156 4.87 -8.43 -6.53
C PHE A 156 3.46 -8.61 -7.09
N VAL A 157 2.47 -8.07 -6.41
CA VAL A 157 1.05 -8.20 -6.77
C VAL A 157 0.40 -6.83 -6.79
N SER A 158 -0.38 -6.53 -7.81
CA SER A 158 -1.11 -5.28 -7.95
C SER A 158 -2.61 -5.52 -8.12
N TRP A 159 -3.42 -4.59 -7.62
CA TRP A 159 -4.87 -4.58 -7.83
C TRP A 159 -5.20 -4.28 -9.29
N ASN A 160 -4.77 -3.12 -9.81
CA ASN A 160 -4.87 -2.83 -11.24
C ASN A 160 -3.63 -3.39 -11.95
N PRO A 161 -3.80 -4.16 -13.04
CA PRO A 161 -2.70 -4.82 -13.73
C PRO A 161 -1.65 -3.83 -14.23
N ILE A 162 -0.38 -4.22 -14.13
CA ILE A 162 0.75 -3.51 -14.72
C ILE A 162 1.32 -4.36 -15.84
N ASP A 163 1.27 -3.86 -17.08
CA ASP A 163 1.81 -4.55 -18.25
C ASP A 163 3.23 -4.05 -18.59
N LEU A 164 4.16 -4.39 -17.73
CA LEU A 164 5.59 -4.10 -17.88
C LEU A 164 6.41 -5.39 -17.82
N PRO A 165 7.56 -5.48 -18.51
CA PRO A 165 8.40 -6.67 -18.50
C PRO A 165 9.03 -6.96 -17.14
N GLU A 166 9.31 -5.92 -16.35
CA GLU A 166 9.89 -6.02 -15.00
C GLU A 166 8.97 -5.40 -13.95
N PRO A 167 8.98 -5.93 -12.71
CA PRO A 167 8.18 -5.38 -11.62
C PRO A 167 8.53 -3.92 -11.35
N ASN A 168 7.53 -3.05 -11.46
CA ASN A 168 7.66 -1.65 -11.10
C ASN A 168 6.30 -1.11 -10.66
N PHE A 169 6.16 -0.70 -9.41
CA PHE A 169 4.94 -0.11 -8.89
C PHE A 169 4.85 1.40 -9.12
N HIS A 170 6.01 2.04 -9.35
CA HIS A 170 6.09 3.48 -9.62
C HIS A 170 5.72 3.83 -11.07
N CYS A 171 4.52 3.41 -11.48
CA CYS A 171 4.00 3.56 -12.83
C CYS A 171 2.58 4.15 -12.79
N PRO A 172 2.42 5.48 -12.64
CA PRO A 172 1.12 6.13 -12.54
C PRO A 172 0.19 5.89 -13.73
N ASP A 173 0.73 5.54 -14.90
CA ASP A 173 -0.05 5.20 -16.11
C ASP A 173 -0.91 3.94 -15.93
N PHE A 174 -0.57 3.09 -14.97
CA PHE A 174 -1.33 1.89 -14.60
C PHE A 174 -2.17 2.07 -13.34
N PHE A 175 -2.40 3.29 -12.88
CA PHE A 175 -3.32 3.52 -11.78
C PHE A 175 -4.76 3.37 -12.26
N GLY A 176 -5.55 2.64 -11.47
CA GLY A 176 -6.99 2.52 -11.69
C GLY A 176 -7.73 3.74 -11.14
N GLU A 177 -8.93 3.98 -11.69
CA GLU A 177 -9.79 5.05 -11.22
C GLU A 177 -10.64 4.59 -10.03
N TYR A 178 -10.80 5.44 -9.03
CA TYR A 178 -11.88 5.32 -8.07
C TYR A 178 -12.56 6.67 -7.82
N THR A 179 -13.88 6.64 -7.67
CA THR A 179 -14.67 7.85 -7.49
C THR A 179 -14.75 8.23 -6.03
N SER A 180 -14.47 9.49 -5.71
CA SER A 180 -14.51 10.02 -4.35
C SER A 180 -15.93 10.18 -3.77
N LYS A 181 -16.97 10.02 -4.61
CA LYS A 181 -18.38 10.31 -4.25
C LYS A 181 -19.03 9.29 -3.32
N SER A 182 -18.42 8.14 -3.12
CA SER A 182 -19.05 7.14 -2.28
C SER A 182 -18.51 7.18 -0.85
N THR A 183 -19.38 7.55 0.07
CA THR A 183 -19.24 7.28 1.50
C THR A 183 -19.44 5.80 1.83
N ASN A 184 -19.59 4.95 0.84
CA ASN A 184 -19.87 3.53 0.99
C ASN A 184 -18.59 2.72 1.13
N LYS A 185 -18.62 1.75 2.03
CA LYS A 185 -17.61 0.70 2.14
C LYS A 185 -17.49 -0.01 0.80
N PHE A 186 -16.41 0.20 0.08
CA PHE A 186 -16.08 -0.66 -1.04
C PHE A 186 -15.32 -1.86 -0.50
N ARG A 187 -15.95 -3.01 -0.58
CA ARG A 187 -15.25 -4.27 -0.44
C ARG A 187 -14.78 -4.65 -1.83
N ILE A 188 -13.53 -4.38 -2.14
CA ILE A 188 -12.92 -4.88 -3.38
C ILE A 188 -12.30 -6.23 -3.01
N SER A 189 -13.02 -7.28 -3.36
CA SER A 189 -12.56 -8.64 -3.16
C SER A 189 -11.40 -8.95 -4.08
N SER A 190 -10.34 -9.42 -3.49
CA SER A 190 -9.22 -10.19 -4.03
C SER A 190 -8.40 -9.55 -5.16
N PHE A 191 -7.10 -9.43 -4.89
CA PHE A 191 -6.09 -9.44 -5.95
C PHE A 191 -6.22 -10.79 -6.68
N LEU A 192 -7.01 -10.81 -7.73
CA LEU A 192 -7.12 -11.96 -8.60
C LEU A 192 -6.08 -11.84 -9.70
N ASN A 193 -5.13 -12.74 -9.63
CA ASN A 193 -4.17 -13.17 -10.65
C ASN A 193 -2.99 -12.26 -10.92
#